data_7328ec124099f76a0bfaf3d7a2e44542
#
_entry.id   7328ec124099f76a0bfaf3d7a2e44542
#
_cell.length_a   1.000
_cell.length_b   1.000
_cell.length_c   1.000
_cell.angle_alpha   90.00
_cell.angle_beta   90.00
_cell.angle_gamma   90.00
#
_symmetry.space_group_name_H-M   'P 1'
#
loop_
_entity.id
_entity.type
_entity.pdbx_description
1 polymer ?
#
loop_
_entity_poly.entity_id
_entity_poly.type
_entity_poly.pdbx_seq_one_letter_code
_entity_poly.pdbx_strand_id
1 'polypeptide(L)'
;MNIVKAVSVIIGTIIGAGFASGKEIYIFFGQYGKFGIIGAIVSATLTGVIIYSTIAITKKLQIKSNNEFLEKISNSSKVKIILENVINAFLLVSFWIMCAGFCTFFKQEFKIPIIITASINAIITYFLLMKNMDGIIKLNLIVVPIMVVIIIAISIKNYPIINLINNLNTNTQKLGKSILSAILYTSYNSITLIPIIVLLTTNIKNKRENKIITLVSAVIFFVLIIAIYQMLTLSAVNISKVEIPVLTILDECHPIEKMIYSIAIITAILTSAISSGYGVVENIKDRRKYKIITLAMCLAEIPIAYIGFGNLVEILYPLFGVIGIIQIITILKKVNSIAKNAKNWYKLYRKNEGRNSKNET
;
A
#
# COMPACT_ATOMS: atom_id res chain seq x y z
N MET A 1 4.63 -6.56 21.01
CA MET A 1 4.56 -7.13 19.64
C MET A 1 5.97 -7.30 19.14
N ASN A 2 6.30 -8.42 18.49
CA ASN A 2 7.63 -8.59 17.91
C ASN A 2 7.77 -7.61 16.72
N ILE A 3 8.93 -6.96 16.59
CA ILE A 3 9.27 -6.05 15.49
C ILE A 3 8.97 -6.71 14.14
N VAL A 4 9.33 -7.98 13.98
CA VAL A 4 9.07 -8.77 12.78
C VAL A 4 7.59 -8.77 12.42
N LYS A 5 6.69 -9.00 13.39
CA LYS A 5 5.24 -8.98 13.15
C LYS A 5 4.75 -7.61 12.70
N ALA A 6 5.27 -6.51 13.28
CA ALA A 6 4.90 -5.16 12.86
C ALA A 6 5.34 -4.89 11.41
N VAL A 7 6.59 -5.22 11.08
CA VAL A 7 7.12 -5.07 9.72
C VAL A 7 6.32 -5.90 8.72
N SER A 8 6.02 -7.17 9.02
CA SER A 8 5.24 -8.04 8.13
C SER A 8 3.85 -7.48 7.86
N VAL A 9 3.17 -6.92 8.87
CA VAL A 9 1.85 -6.31 8.66
C VAL A 9 1.95 -5.03 7.82
N ILE A 10 2.94 -4.17 8.07
CA ILE A 10 3.18 -2.95 7.27
C ILE A 10 3.46 -3.32 5.81
N ILE A 11 4.40 -4.23 5.57
CA ILE A 11 4.76 -4.68 4.22
C ILE A 11 3.56 -5.36 3.55
N GLY A 12 2.84 -6.22 4.28
CA GLY A 12 1.64 -6.87 3.76
C GLY A 12 0.50 -5.91 3.40
N THR A 13 0.43 -4.75 4.06
CA THR A 13 -0.55 -3.72 3.70
C THR A 13 -0.20 -3.03 2.38
N ILE A 14 1.10 -2.85 2.10
CA ILE A 14 1.58 -2.21 0.86
C ILE A 14 1.58 -3.20 -0.30
N ILE A 15 1.93 -4.46 -0.05
CA ILE A 15 1.95 -5.51 -1.08
C ILE A 15 0.53 -6.02 -1.30
N GLY A 16 -0.20 -5.33 -2.16
CA GLY A 16 -1.46 -5.81 -2.70
C GLY A 16 -1.26 -6.58 -4.03
N ALA A 17 -2.37 -6.99 -4.61
CA ALA A 17 -2.38 -7.66 -5.90
C ALA A 17 -1.79 -6.79 -7.03
N GLY A 18 -2.01 -5.48 -7.00
CA GLY A 18 -1.45 -4.55 -7.96
C GLY A 18 0.08 -4.51 -7.92
N PHE A 19 0.66 -4.52 -6.72
CA PHE A 19 2.11 -4.64 -6.52
C PHE A 19 2.62 -5.97 -7.05
N ALA A 20 2.02 -7.07 -6.62
CA ALA A 20 2.43 -8.41 -7.00
C ALA A 20 2.24 -8.69 -8.50
N SER A 21 1.22 -8.12 -9.15
CA SER A 21 1.05 -8.22 -10.61
C SER A 21 2.19 -7.57 -11.40
N GLY A 22 2.93 -6.63 -10.78
CA GLY A 22 3.91 -5.77 -11.42
C GLY A 22 3.30 -4.56 -12.13
N LYS A 23 1.98 -4.48 -12.29
CA LYS A 23 1.32 -3.37 -13.03
C LYS A 23 1.54 -2.03 -12.33
N GLU A 24 1.41 -1.97 -11.01
CA GLU A 24 1.72 -0.77 -10.23
C GLU A 24 3.16 -0.33 -10.39
N ILE A 25 4.10 -1.27 -10.28
CA ILE A 25 5.53 -0.97 -10.40
C ILE A 25 5.87 -0.46 -11.80
N TYR A 26 5.21 -1.00 -12.82
CA TYR A 26 5.36 -0.48 -14.18
C TYR A 26 4.84 0.97 -14.29
N ILE A 27 3.60 1.22 -13.84
CA ILE A 27 2.95 2.53 -13.96
C ILE A 27 3.71 3.60 -13.17
N PHE A 28 4.14 3.32 -11.96
CA PHE A 28 4.75 4.32 -11.10
C PHE A 28 6.27 4.44 -11.23
N PHE A 29 6.95 3.40 -11.73
CA PHE A 29 8.42 3.38 -11.82
C PHE A 29 8.93 2.90 -13.18
N GLY A 30 8.42 1.78 -13.72
CA GLY A 30 8.96 1.11 -14.90
C GLY A 30 8.97 1.98 -16.16
N GLN A 31 7.90 2.74 -16.42
CA GLN A 31 7.78 3.60 -17.60
C GLN A 31 8.78 4.77 -17.66
N TYR A 32 9.48 5.06 -16.54
CA TYR A 32 10.44 6.16 -16.48
C TYR A 32 11.89 5.73 -16.76
N GLY A 33 12.14 4.48 -17.14
CA GLY A 33 13.48 3.95 -17.37
C GLY A 33 14.35 4.12 -16.10
N LYS A 34 15.65 4.44 -16.24
CA LYS A 34 16.57 4.56 -15.09
C LYS A 34 16.08 5.49 -13.96
N PHE A 35 15.28 6.48 -14.26
CA PHE A 35 14.73 7.38 -13.26
C PHE A 35 13.68 6.71 -12.36
N GLY A 36 13.14 5.56 -12.76
CA GLY A 36 12.30 4.72 -11.90
C GLY A 36 13.01 4.29 -10.62
N ILE A 37 14.35 4.06 -10.67
CA ILE A 37 15.15 3.75 -9.47
C ILE A 37 15.15 4.95 -8.50
N ILE A 38 15.31 6.17 -9.03
CA ILE A 38 15.23 7.39 -8.21
C ILE A 38 13.84 7.53 -7.61
N GLY A 39 12.79 7.26 -8.41
CA GLY A 39 11.42 7.21 -7.92
C GLY A 39 11.25 6.19 -6.78
N ALA A 40 11.81 4.99 -6.91
CA ALA A 40 11.77 3.97 -5.87
C ALA A 40 12.43 4.42 -4.55
N ILE A 41 13.60 5.09 -4.64
CA ILE A 41 14.29 5.67 -3.48
C ILE A 41 13.41 6.73 -2.80
N VAL A 42 12.83 7.64 -3.59
CA VAL A 42 11.94 8.70 -3.09
C VAL A 42 10.73 8.09 -2.41
N SER A 43 10.07 7.11 -3.04
CA SER A 43 8.88 6.46 -2.49
C SER A 43 9.19 5.72 -1.19
N ALA A 44 10.26 4.93 -1.13
CA ALA A 44 10.66 4.20 0.07
C ALA A 44 11.01 5.16 1.22
N THR A 45 11.70 6.25 0.93
CA THR A 45 12.06 7.28 1.91
C THR A 45 10.81 7.98 2.46
N LEU A 46 9.88 8.41 1.58
CA LEU A 46 8.64 9.05 1.99
C LEU A 46 7.75 8.10 2.80
N THR A 47 7.65 6.84 2.40
CA THR A 47 6.94 5.81 3.15
C THR A 47 7.53 5.64 4.56
N GLY A 48 8.87 5.61 4.68
CA GLY A 48 9.54 5.59 5.97
C GLY A 48 9.19 6.84 6.82
N VAL A 49 9.20 8.02 6.23
CA VAL A 49 8.79 9.26 6.93
C VAL A 49 7.35 9.18 7.42
N ILE A 50 6.43 8.64 6.61
CA ILE A 50 5.02 8.48 6.99
C ILE A 50 4.88 7.49 8.14
N ILE A 51 5.54 6.32 8.06
CA ILE A 51 5.52 5.30 9.12
C ILE A 51 6.03 5.93 10.44
N TYR A 52 7.21 6.55 10.41
CA TYR A 52 7.81 7.16 11.60
C TYR A 52 6.90 8.23 12.20
N SER A 53 6.38 9.11 11.37
CA SER A 53 5.55 10.24 11.75
C SER A 53 4.23 9.78 12.36
N THR A 54 3.57 8.81 11.75
CA THR A 54 2.30 8.27 12.23
C THR A 54 2.48 7.61 13.61
N ILE A 55 3.50 6.76 13.78
CA ILE A 55 3.82 6.15 15.08
C ILE A 55 4.13 7.23 16.12
N ALA A 56 4.90 8.25 15.78
CA ALA A 56 5.30 9.31 16.70
C ALA A 56 4.10 10.15 17.16
N ILE A 57 3.19 10.55 16.24
CA ILE A 57 1.95 11.27 16.56
C ILE A 57 1.06 10.42 17.46
N THR A 58 0.78 9.18 17.04
CA THR A 58 -0.11 8.25 17.75
C THR A 58 0.34 8.05 19.18
N LYS A 59 1.65 7.84 19.41
CA LYS A 59 2.21 7.69 20.74
C LYS A 59 2.17 8.99 21.54
N LYS A 60 2.57 10.11 20.95
CA LYS A 60 2.62 11.39 21.65
C LYS A 60 1.25 11.85 22.12
N LEU A 61 0.20 11.58 21.33
CA LEU A 61 -1.18 11.98 21.61
C LEU A 61 -2.02 10.85 22.23
N GLN A 62 -1.41 9.69 22.51
CA GLN A 62 -2.06 8.50 23.10
C GLN A 62 -3.31 8.02 22.35
N ILE A 63 -3.27 8.10 21.02
CA ILE A 63 -4.38 7.78 20.13
C ILE A 63 -4.62 6.26 20.10
N LYS A 64 -5.89 5.84 20.17
CA LYS A 64 -6.29 4.43 20.22
C LYS A 64 -7.02 3.93 18.98
N SER A 65 -7.54 4.82 18.15
CA SER A 65 -8.31 4.49 16.95
C SER A 65 -7.98 5.38 15.76
N ASN A 66 -8.28 4.91 14.54
CA ASN A 66 -8.09 5.71 13.34
C ASN A 66 -8.98 6.96 13.32
N ASN A 67 -10.22 6.86 13.82
CA ASN A 67 -11.12 8.01 13.89
C ASN A 67 -10.57 9.10 14.82
N GLU A 68 -10.01 8.72 15.97
CA GLU A 68 -9.34 9.65 16.87
C GLU A 68 -8.07 10.23 16.22
N PHE A 69 -7.32 9.43 15.45
CA PHE A 69 -6.16 9.91 14.71
C PHE A 69 -6.56 10.99 13.70
N LEU A 70 -7.57 10.74 12.87
CA LEU A 70 -8.08 11.70 11.91
C LEU A 70 -8.56 12.99 12.57
N GLU A 71 -9.22 12.89 13.72
CA GLU A 71 -9.66 14.03 14.50
C GLU A 71 -8.48 14.87 15.04
N LYS A 72 -7.46 14.21 15.59
CA LYS A 72 -6.28 14.87 16.16
C LYS A 72 -5.35 15.51 15.12
N ILE A 73 -5.27 14.95 13.91
CA ILE A 73 -4.47 15.53 12.83
C ILE A 73 -5.21 16.62 12.07
N SER A 74 -6.54 16.54 11.97
CA SER A 74 -7.38 17.48 11.22
C SER A 74 -7.52 18.80 11.98
N ASN A 75 -7.31 19.90 11.29
CA ASN A 75 -7.49 21.24 11.86
C ASN A 75 -8.96 21.71 11.84
N SER A 76 -9.85 20.95 11.15
CA SER A 76 -11.28 21.24 11.08
C SER A 76 -12.10 19.97 10.85
N SER A 77 -13.38 19.99 11.26
CA SER A 77 -14.31 18.90 11.02
C SER A 77 -14.53 18.60 9.54
N LYS A 78 -14.42 19.62 8.66
CA LYS A 78 -14.51 19.43 7.20
C LYS A 78 -13.38 18.56 6.67
N VAL A 79 -12.13 18.81 7.10
CA VAL A 79 -10.97 18.01 6.68
C VAL A 79 -11.10 16.56 7.17
N LYS A 80 -11.57 16.36 8.40
CA LYS A 80 -11.84 15.00 8.94
C LYS A 80 -12.83 14.24 8.05
N ILE A 81 -13.99 14.82 7.75
CA ILE A 81 -15.03 14.20 6.91
C ILE A 81 -14.50 13.88 5.51
N ILE A 82 -13.71 14.79 4.91
CA ILE A 82 -13.09 14.55 3.60
C ILE A 82 -12.17 13.31 3.67
N LEU A 83 -11.29 13.23 4.67
CA LEU A 83 -10.37 12.11 4.80
C LEU A 83 -11.10 10.78 5.05
N GLU A 84 -12.14 10.76 5.87
CA GLU A 84 -12.98 9.58 6.10
C GLU A 84 -13.66 9.11 4.81
N ASN A 85 -14.27 10.02 4.05
CA ASN A 85 -14.90 9.71 2.78
C ASN A 85 -13.89 9.22 1.72
N VAL A 86 -12.70 9.79 1.69
CA VAL A 86 -11.62 9.35 0.80
C VAL A 86 -11.18 7.93 1.13
N ILE A 87 -11.00 7.60 2.40
CA ILE A 87 -10.64 6.24 2.84
C ILE A 87 -11.72 5.25 2.41
N ASN A 88 -12.99 5.55 2.68
CA ASN A 88 -14.11 4.68 2.32
C ASN A 88 -14.24 4.49 0.81
N ALA A 89 -14.12 5.57 0.03
CA ALA A 89 -14.13 5.50 -1.44
C ALA A 89 -12.94 4.69 -1.97
N PHE A 90 -11.75 4.87 -1.40
CA PHE A 90 -10.57 4.11 -1.78
C PHE A 90 -10.73 2.61 -1.49
N LEU A 91 -11.28 2.25 -0.32
CA LEU A 91 -11.54 0.84 0.03
C LEU A 91 -12.53 0.20 -0.93
N LEU A 92 -13.62 0.89 -1.29
CA LEU A 92 -14.61 0.40 -2.25
C LEU A 92 -14.00 0.20 -3.63
N VAL A 93 -13.27 1.19 -4.12
CA VAL A 93 -12.59 1.12 -5.42
C VAL A 93 -11.53 0.03 -5.42
N SER A 94 -10.75 -0.10 -4.34
CA SER A 94 -9.75 -1.16 -4.19
C SER A 94 -10.39 -2.55 -4.22
N PHE A 95 -11.56 -2.74 -3.59
CA PHE A 95 -12.32 -3.98 -3.69
C PHE A 95 -12.60 -4.33 -5.16
N TRP A 96 -13.15 -3.41 -5.95
CA TRP A 96 -13.46 -3.64 -7.35
C TRP A 96 -12.22 -3.86 -8.24
N ILE A 97 -11.13 -3.14 -7.97
CA ILE A 97 -9.86 -3.35 -8.68
C ILE A 97 -9.35 -4.77 -8.42
N MET A 98 -9.40 -5.26 -7.19
CA MET A 98 -8.97 -6.61 -6.85
C MET A 98 -9.88 -7.67 -7.50
N CYS A 99 -11.20 -7.45 -7.51
CA CYS A 99 -12.14 -8.35 -8.19
C CYS A 99 -11.89 -8.38 -9.72
N ALA A 100 -11.61 -7.23 -10.34
CA ALA A 100 -11.19 -7.19 -11.73
C ALA A 100 -9.85 -7.92 -11.96
N GLY A 101 -8.91 -7.83 -11.01
CA GLY A 101 -7.66 -8.58 -11.02
C GLY A 101 -7.86 -10.09 -11.00
N PHE A 102 -8.81 -10.58 -10.20
CA PHE A 102 -9.21 -11.98 -10.21
C PHE A 102 -9.71 -12.43 -11.59
N CYS A 103 -10.63 -11.68 -12.16
CA CYS A 103 -11.18 -11.99 -13.49
C CYS A 103 -10.10 -11.94 -14.58
N THR A 104 -9.23 -10.96 -14.52
CA THR A 104 -8.11 -10.80 -15.45
C THR A 104 -7.13 -11.96 -15.36
N PHE A 105 -6.82 -12.44 -14.15
CA PHE A 105 -5.97 -13.61 -13.95
C PHE A 105 -6.52 -14.85 -14.68
N PHE A 106 -7.77 -15.19 -14.45
CA PHE A 106 -8.38 -16.34 -15.09
C PHE A 106 -8.56 -16.19 -16.60
N LYS A 107 -8.82 -14.96 -17.07
CA LYS A 107 -8.85 -14.67 -18.52
C LYS A 107 -7.47 -14.84 -19.16
N GLN A 108 -6.41 -14.35 -18.51
CA GLN A 108 -5.04 -14.39 -19.03
C GLN A 108 -4.51 -15.83 -19.06
N GLU A 109 -4.62 -16.56 -17.94
CA GLU A 109 -4.02 -17.88 -17.75
C GLU A 109 -4.85 -19.02 -18.33
N PHE A 110 -6.18 -18.95 -18.21
CA PHE A 110 -7.08 -20.06 -18.56
C PHE A 110 -8.04 -19.72 -19.71
N LYS A 111 -7.99 -18.50 -20.25
CA LYS A 111 -8.87 -18.01 -21.32
C LYS A 111 -10.37 -18.06 -20.96
N ILE A 112 -10.71 -18.06 -19.68
CA ILE A 112 -12.09 -18.08 -19.19
C ILE A 112 -12.73 -16.69 -19.43
N PRO A 113 -13.96 -16.60 -19.97
CA PRO A 113 -14.65 -15.34 -20.17
C PRO A 113 -14.86 -14.55 -18.87
N ILE A 114 -14.70 -13.22 -18.92
CA ILE A 114 -14.82 -12.33 -17.76
C ILE A 114 -16.16 -12.50 -17.05
N ILE A 115 -17.27 -12.65 -17.81
CA ILE A 115 -18.61 -12.79 -17.22
C ILE A 115 -18.69 -13.98 -16.26
N ILE A 116 -18.10 -15.10 -16.64
CA ILE A 116 -18.12 -16.33 -15.83
C ILE A 116 -17.30 -16.12 -14.56
N THR A 117 -16.07 -15.63 -14.70
CA THR A 117 -15.17 -15.40 -13.58
C THR A 117 -15.67 -14.32 -12.62
N ALA A 118 -16.25 -13.24 -13.14
CA ALA A 118 -16.85 -12.18 -12.34
C ALA A 118 -18.08 -12.67 -11.56
N SER A 119 -18.95 -13.47 -12.19
CA SER A 119 -20.12 -14.05 -11.50
C SER A 119 -19.71 -15.00 -10.38
N ILE A 120 -18.73 -15.85 -10.64
CA ILE A 120 -18.19 -16.78 -9.63
C ILE A 120 -17.52 -15.99 -8.49
N ASN A 121 -16.71 -14.98 -8.82
CA ASN A 121 -16.03 -14.16 -7.83
C ASN A 121 -17.03 -13.38 -6.97
N ALA A 122 -18.09 -12.82 -7.55
CA ALA A 122 -19.14 -12.10 -6.83
C ALA A 122 -19.82 -13.00 -5.78
N ILE A 123 -20.06 -14.26 -6.12
CA ILE A 123 -20.58 -15.24 -5.17
C ILE A 123 -19.58 -15.53 -4.05
N ILE A 124 -18.31 -15.80 -4.41
CA ILE A 124 -17.23 -16.09 -3.46
C ILE A 124 -17.04 -14.93 -2.49
N THR A 125 -16.87 -13.72 -3.01
CA THR A 125 -16.63 -12.51 -2.21
C THR A 125 -17.81 -12.17 -1.31
N TYR A 126 -19.06 -12.33 -1.79
CA TYR A 126 -20.24 -12.15 -0.98
C TYR A 126 -20.26 -13.09 0.23
N PHE A 127 -20.07 -14.41 0.03
CA PHE A 127 -20.06 -15.37 1.13
C PHE A 127 -18.88 -15.15 2.09
N LEU A 128 -17.72 -14.77 1.58
CA LEU A 128 -16.55 -14.48 2.42
C LEU A 128 -16.76 -13.23 3.26
N LEU A 129 -17.34 -12.15 2.70
CA LEU A 129 -17.68 -10.94 3.44
C LEU A 129 -18.77 -11.15 4.48
N MET A 130 -19.62 -12.18 4.34
CA MET A 130 -20.62 -12.56 5.33
C MET A 130 -20.04 -13.34 6.52
N LYS A 131 -18.78 -13.82 6.43
CA LYS A 131 -18.08 -14.54 7.49
C LYS A 131 -17.14 -13.61 8.28
N ASN A 132 -16.64 -14.08 9.44
CA ASN A 132 -15.67 -13.34 10.26
C ASN A 132 -14.29 -13.25 9.59
N MET A 133 -13.64 -12.08 9.72
CA MET A 133 -12.35 -11.75 9.11
C MET A 133 -11.12 -12.46 9.67
N ASP A 134 -11.20 -13.11 10.83
CA ASP A 134 -10.02 -13.68 11.52
C ASP A 134 -9.19 -14.64 10.67
N GLY A 135 -9.86 -15.41 9.80
CA GLY A 135 -9.18 -16.32 8.89
C GLY A 135 -8.39 -15.63 7.79
N ILE A 136 -8.91 -14.53 7.27
CA ILE A 136 -8.32 -13.78 6.15
C ILE A 136 -7.07 -13.03 6.60
N ILE A 137 -7.13 -12.40 7.78
CA ILE A 137 -5.95 -11.75 8.38
C ILE A 137 -4.82 -12.76 8.59
N LYS A 138 -5.15 -13.97 9.08
CA LYS A 138 -4.16 -15.05 9.27
C LYS A 138 -3.56 -15.52 7.94
N LEU A 139 -4.37 -15.62 6.87
CA LEU A 139 -3.88 -15.97 5.54
C LEU A 139 -2.89 -14.93 5.01
N ASN A 140 -3.19 -13.65 5.11
CA ASN A 140 -2.28 -12.58 4.69
C ASN A 140 -0.94 -12.62 5.44
N LEU A 141 -0.94 -12.95 6.73
CA LEU A 141 0.30 -13.08 7.52
C LEU A 141 1.22 -14.21 7.03
N ILE A 142 0.69 -15.19 6.32
CA ILE A 142 1.45 -16.31 5.74
C ILE A 142 1.80 -16.03 4.27
N VAL A 143 0.81 -15.63 3.48
CA VAL A 143 0.96 -15.46 2.03
C VAL A 143 1.93 -14.34 1.68
N VAL A 144 1.86 -13.21 2.38
CA VAL A 144 2.71 -12.05 2.07
C VAL A 144 4.21 -12.33 2.24
N PRO A 145 4.70 -12.90 3.36
CA PRO A 145 6.11 -13.28 3.47
C PRO A 145 6.56 -14.27 2.39
N ILE A 146 5.72 -15.23 2.03
CA ILE A 146 6.00 -16.19 0.95
C ILE A 146 6.15 -15.46 -0.37
N MET A 147 5.23 -14.55 -0.72
CA MET A 147 5.33 -13.75 -1.93
C MET A 147 6.60 -12.89 -1.97
N VAL A 148 6.97 -12.25 -0.86
CA VAL A 148 8.21 -11.48 -0.73
C VAL A 148 9.42 -12.33 -1.09
N VAL A 149 9.51 -13.53 -0.52
CA VAL A 149 10.62 -14.46 -0.79
C VAL A 149 10.64 -14.88 -2.26
N ILE A 150 9.48 -15.23 -2.82
CA ILE A 150 9.37 -15.67 -4.21
C ILE A 150 9.79 -14.55 -5.17
N ILE A 151 9.28 -13.33 -4.98
CA ILE A 151 9.62 -12.16 -5.83
C ILE A 151 11.14 -11.94 -5.83
N ILE A 152 11.76 -11.92 -4.65
CA ILE A 152 13.20 -11.68 -4.52
C ILE A 152 13.99 -12.82 -5.14
N ALA A 153 13.62 -14.08 -4.88
CA ALA A 153 14.32 -15.25 -5.40
C ALA A 153 14.28 -15.31 -6.94
N ILE A 154 13.11 -15.12 -7.54
CA ILE A 154 12.95 -15.13 -9.00
C ILE A 154 13.71 -13.95 -9.63
N SER A 155 13.62 -12.77 -9.01
CA SER A 155 14.31 -11.59 -9.50
C SER A 155 15.84 -11.76 -9.52
N ILE A 156 16.43 -12.27 -8.44
CA ILE A 156 17.88 -12.49 -8.36
C ILE A 156 18.32 -13.57 -9.34
N LYS A 157 17.55 -14.68 -9.45
CA LYS A 157 17.92 -15.83 -10.30
C LYS A 157 17.89 -15.48 -11.78
N ASN A 158 16.83 -14.81 -12.25
CA ASN A 158 16.58 -14.67 -13.68
C ASN A 158 16.96 -13.29 -14.24
N TYR A 159 17.07 -12.27 -13.36
CA TYR A 159 17.29 -10.88 -13.77
C TYR A 159 18.40 -10.20 -12.94
N PRO A 160 19.69 -10.47 -13.20
CA PRO A 160 20.79 -9.89 -12.42
C PRO A 160 20.82 -8.36 -12.48
N ILE A 161 21.02 -7.71 -11.33
CA ILE A 161 21.05 -6.23 -11.19
C ILE A 161 22.09 -5.58 -12.10
N ILE A 162 23.21 -6.26 -12.38
CA ILE A 162 24.28 -5.72 -13.24
C ILE A 162 23.77 -5.38 -14.64
N ASN A 163 22.83 -6.17 -15.18
CA ASN A 163 22.23 -5.93 -16.48
C ASN A 163 21.31 -4.70 -16.47
N LEU A 164 20.71 -4.39 -15.32
CA LEU A 164 19.89 -3.20 -15.15
C LEU A 164 20.72 -1.93 -15.32
N ILE A 165 21.92 -1.89 -14.73
CA ILE A 165 22.80 -0.72 -14.77
C ILE A 165 23.28 -0.43 -16.20
N ASN A 166 23.56 -1.47 -16.98
CA ASN A 166 24.09 -1.36 -18.34
C ASN A 166 23.03 -0.90 -19.37
N ASN A 167 21.75 -1.16 -19.14
CA ASN A 167 20.64 -0.90 -20.09
C ASN A 167 19.88 0.42 -19.83
N LEU A 168 20.39 1.33 -19.00
CA LEU A 168 19.70 2.54 -18.60
C LEU A 168 19.83 3.68 -19.65
N ASN A 169 18.74 3.97 -20.35
CA ASN A 169 18.67 5.07 -21.30
C ASN A 169 18.46 6.44 -20.62
N THR A 170 19.10 7.53 -21.11
CA THR A 170 19.25 8.81 -20.39
C THR A 170 18.36 9.94 -20.92
N ASN A 171 17.06 9.87 -20.76
CA ASN A 171 16.20 11.02 -21.06
C ASN A 171 15.84 11.80 -19.77
N THR A 172 16.50 12.94 -19.54
CA THR A 172 16.37 13.77 -18.32
C THR A 172 14.96 14.35 -18.08
N GLN A 173 14.15 14.50 -19.14
CA GLN A 173 12.77 14.99 -18.99
C GLN A 173 11.87 14.04 -18.15
N LYS A 174 12.26 12.78 -18.01
CA LYS A 174 11.52 11.79 -17.21
C LYS A 174 11.79 11.89 -15.70
N LEU A 175 12.82 12.61 -15.23
CA LEU A 175 13.18 12.69 -13.81
C LEU A 175 12.07 13.33 -12.98
N GLY A 176 11.60 14.52 -13.37
CA GLY A 176 10.54 15.22 -12.64
C GLY A 176 9.24 14.41 -12.58
N LYS A 177 8.88 13.75 -13.68
CA LYS A 177 7.71 12.86 -13.75
C LYS A 177 7.87 11.64 -12.84
N SER A 178 9.05 11.04 -12.76
CA SER A 178 9.33 9.91 -11.87
C SER A 178 9.22 10.28 -10.39
N ILE A 179 9.73 11.46 -10.00
CA ILE A 179 9.59 11.96 -8.63
C ILE A 179 8.12 12.21 -8.28
N LEU A 180 7.38 12.88 -9.17
CA LEU A 180 5.94 13.09 -8.98
C LEU A 180 5.18 11.77 -8.85
N SER A 181 5.47 10.82 -9.73
CA SER A 181 4.88 9.48 -9.71
C SER A 181 5.17 8.74 -8.39
N ALA A 182 6.40 8.84 -7.87
CA ALA A 182 6.78 8.27 -6.58
C ALA A 182 6.02 8.90 -5.41
N ILE A 183 5.78 10.21 -5.45
CA ILE A 183 4.97 10.92 -4.45
C ILE A 183 3.52 10.42 -4.52
N LEU A 184 2.93 10.32 -5.71
CA LEU A 184 1.57 9.81 -5.90
C LEU A 184 1.44 8.36 -5.43
N TYR A 185 2.44 7.53 -5.74
CA TYR A 185 2.51 6.13 -5.30
C TYR A 185 2.50 6.01 -3.78
N THR A 186 3.36 6.77 -3.10
CA THR A 186 3.41 6.79 -1.64
C THR A 186 2.11 7.34 -1.05
N SER A 187 1.52 8.33 -1.71
CA SER A 187 0.31 9.01 -1.23
C SER A 187 -0.91 8.09 -1.23
N TYR A 188 -1.17 7.36 -2.32
CA TYR A 188 -2.31 6.44 -2.31
C TYR A 188 -2.10 5.26 -1.36
N ASN A 189 -0.87 4.73 -1.28
CA ASN A 189 -0.54 3.68 -0.31
C ASN A 189 -0.74 4.14 1.14
N SER A 190 -0.48 5.42 1.43
CA SER A 190 -0.65 5.99 2.77
C SER A 190 -2.10 5.94 3.25
N ILE A 191 -3.09 5.92 2.36
CA ILE A 191 -4.51 5.90 2.69
C ILE A 191 -4.87 4.66 3.53
N THR A 192 -4.36 3.49 3.13
CA THR A 192 -4.59 2.23 3.87
C THR A 192 -3.52 1.96 4.93
N LEU A 193 -2.30 2.43 4.71
CA LEU A 193 -1.17 2.18 5.59
C LEU A 193 -1.31 2.88 6.94
N ILE A 194 -1.78 4.14 6.95
CA ILE A 194 -1.89 4.95 8.16
C ILE A 194 -2.84 4.33 9.19
N PRO A 195 -4.08 3.93 8.85
CA PRO A 195 -4.98 3.24 9.78
C PRO A 195 -4.35 2.01 10.43
N ILE A 196 -3.65 1.21 9.65
CA ILE A 196 -2.96 0.01 10.14
C ILE A 196 -1.83 0.36 11.10
N ILE A 197 -1.00 1.38 10.79
CA ILE A 197 0.07 1.83 11.67
C ILE A 197 -0.50 2.35 12.99
N VAL A 198 -1.61 3.09 12.98
CA VAL A 198 -2.26 3.58 14.19
C VAL A 198 -2.62 2.41 15.12
N LEU A 199 -3.24 1.36 14.58
CA LEU A 199 -3.58 0.15 15.34
C LEU A 199 -2.34 -0.59 15.87
N LEU A 200 -1.29 -0.72 15.04
CA LEU A 200 -0.03 -1.37 15.45
C LEU A 200 0.70 -0.62 16.55
N THR A 201 0.55 0.71 16.59
CA THR A 201 1.31 1.58 17.51
C THR A 201 1.00 1.30 18.98
N THR A 202 -0.18 0.79 19.32
CA THR A 202 -0.54 0.39 20.69
C THR A 202 0.45 -0.62 21.28
N ASN A 203 1.07 -1.42 20.43
CA ASN A 203 2.00 -2.50 20.83
C ASN A 203 3.48 -2.15 20.68
N ILE A 204 3.84 -0.96 20.17
CA ILE A 204 5.23 -0.51 20.03
C ILE A 204 5.67 0.14 21.37
N LYS A 205 6.78 -0.31 21.96
CA LYS A 205 7.17 0.09 23.33
C LYS A 205 7.92 1.42 23.39
N ASN A 206 8.89 1.64 22.52
CA ASN A 206 9.83 2.76 22.64
C ASN A 206 10.23 3.38 21.29
N LYS A 207 11.00 4.50 21.34
CA LYS A 207 11.49 5.21 20.15
C LYS A 207 12.47 4.37 19.31
N ARG A 208 13.21 3.44 19.93
CA ARG A 208 14.17 2.58 19.24
C ARG A 208 13.41 1.57 18.35
N GLU A 209 12.36 0.96 18.89
CA GLU A 209 11.49 0.07 18.11
C GLU A 209 10.84 0.81 16.93
N ASN A 210 10.34 2.05 17.12
CA ASN A 210 9.83 2.86 16.04
C ASN A 210 10.87 3.04 14.90
N LYS A 211 12.10 3.43 15.27
CA LYS A 211 13.18 3.61 14.27
C LYS A 211 13.48 2.30 13.52
N ILE A 212 13.57 1.17 14.23
CA ILE A 212 13.87 -0.13 13.61
C ILE A 212 12.73 -0.55 12.67
N ILE A 213 11.48 -0.49 13.12
CA ILE A 213 10.31 -0.83 12.30
C ILE A 213 10.28 0.02 11.03
N THR A 214 10.46 1.33 11.19
CA THR A 214 10.48 2.27 10.06
C THR A 214 11.57 1.95 9.06
N LEU A 215 12.81 1.80 9.52
CA LEU A 215 13.96 1.56 8.65
C LEU A 215 13.84 0.22 7.92
N VAL A 216 13.52 -0.85 8.66
CA VAL A 216 13.40 -2.19 8.08
C VAL A 216 12.24 -2.24 7.08
N SER A 217 11.10 -1.65 7.39
CA SER A 217 9.99 -1.59 6.44
C SER A 217 10.34 -0.81 5.18
N ALA A 218 10.99 0.36 5.29
CA ALA A 218 11.39 1.16 4.14
C ALA A 218 12.43 0.42 3.26
N VAL A 219 13.40 -0.27 3.86
CA VAL A 219 14.40 -1.04 3.13
C VAL A 219 13.77 -2.24 2.41
N ILE A 220 12.93 -3.03 3.09
CA ILE A 220 12.24 -4.17 2.45
C ILE A 220 11.36 -3.68 1.31
N PHE A 221 10.62 -2.58 1.50
CA PHE A 221 9.78 -2.00 0.46
C PHE A 221 10.61 -1.55 -0.75
N PHE A 222 11.74 -0.87 -0.54
CA PHE A 222 12.65 -0.51 -1.61
C PHE A 222 13.16 -1.73 -2.38
N VAL A 223 13.65 -2.75 -1.67
CA VAL A 223 14.16 -3.99 -2.28
C VAL A 223 13.10 -4.67 -3.14
N LEU A 224 11.85 -4.70 -2.68
CA LEU A 224 10.74 -5.30 -3.42
C LEU A 224 10.36 -4.50 -4.67
N ILE A 225 10.36 -3.16 -4.59
CA ILE A 225 10.16 -2.32 -5.78
C ILE A 225 11.25 -2.62 -6.81
N ILE A 226 12.52 -2.63 -6.39
CA ILE A 226 13.65 -2.90 -7.29
C ILE A 226 13.59 -4.31 -7.86
N ALA A 227 13.21 -5.32 -7.07
CA ALA A 227 13.09 -6.69 -7.54
C ALA A 227 12.08 -6.82 -8.69
N ILE A 228 10.89 -6.26 -8.55
CA ILE A 228 9.90 -6.28 -9.63
C ILE A 228 10.33 -5.35 -10.78
N TYR A 229 10.83 -4.16 -10.47
CA TYR A 229 11.28 -3.19 -11.47
C TYR A 229 12.33 -3.78 -12.43
N GLN A 230 13.31 -4.53 -11.92
CA GLN A 230 14.33 -5.17 -12.77
C GLN A 230 13.74 -6.28 -13.63
N MET A 231 12.80 -7.08 -13.11
CA MET A 231 12.08 -8.07 -13.91
C MET A 231 11.35 -7.40 -15.09
N LEU A 232 10.63 -6.29 -14.82
CA LEU A 232 9.90 -5.54 -15.84
C LEU A 232 10.82 -4.87 -16.89
N THR A 233 12.00 -4.43 -16.48
CA THR A 233 12.92 -3.68 -17.34
C THR A 233 13.81 -4.58 -18.21
N LEU A 234 14.16 -5.76 -17.69
CA LEU A 234 15.06 -6.70 -18.33
C LEU A 234 14.35 -7.80 -19.14
N SER A 235 13.03 -7.97 -18.96
CA SER A 235 12.25 -8.91 -19.76
C SER A 235 12.07 -8.42 -21.21
N ALA A 236 11.90 -9.36 -22.14
CA ALA A 236 11.58 -9.08 -23.53
C ALA A 236 10.09 -8.73 -23.77
N VAL A 237 9.25 -8.86 -22.73
CA VAL A 237 7.79 -8.67 -22.80
C VAL A 237 7.44 -7.20 -22.99
N ASN A 238 6.48 -6.92 -23.89
CA ASN A 238 5.90 -5.57 -24.00
C ASN A 238 4.91 -5.29 -22.88
N ILE A 239 5.45 -4.84 -21.75
CA ILE A 239 4.74 -4.65 -20.46
C ILE A 239 3.55 -3.70 -20.57
N SER A 240 3.58 -2.70 -21.47
CA SER A 240 2.50 -1.69 -21.58
C SER A 240 1.14 -2.30 -21.92
N LYS A 241 1.13 -3.40 -22.68
CA LYS A 241 -0.08 -4.07 -23.17
C LYS A 241 -0.54 -5.23 -22.27
N VAL A 242 0.19 -5.53 -21.20
CA VAL A 242 -0.07 -6.70 -20.34
C VAL A 242 -0.78 -6.26 -19.07
N GLU A 243 -1.80 -7.00 -18.68
CA GLU A 243 -2.60 -6.73 -17.48
C GLU A 243 -1.89 -7.19 -16.20
N ILE A 244 -1.26 -8.39 -16.21
CA ILE A 244 -0.50 -8.95 -15.10
C ILE A 244 0.93 -9.26 -15.58
N PRO A 245 1.79 -8.23 -15.65
CA PRO A 245 3.12 -8.35 -16.26
C PRO A 245 4.00 -9.45 -15.70
N VAL A 246 4.05 -9.61 -14.38
CA VAL A 246 4.95 -10.59 -13.76
C VAL A 246 4.59 -12.02 -14.18
N LEU A 247 3.30 -12.36 -14.31
CA LEU A 247 2.92 -13.70 -14.78
C LEU A 247 3.38 -13.94 -16.22
N THR A 248 3.25 -12.96 -17.10
CA THR A 248 3.71 -13.07 -18.49
C THR A 248 5.23 -13.19 -18.57
N ILE A 249 5.96 -12.48 -17.72
CA ILE A 249 7.43 -12.61 -17.63
C ILE A 249 7.81 -14.02 -17.16
N LEU A 250 7.06 -14.60 -16.25
CA LEU A 250 7.30 -15.96 -15.75
C LEU A 250 6.98 -17.06 -16.76
N ASP A 251 6.28 -16.77 -17.87
CA ASP A 251 6.15 -17.69 -19.00
C ASP A 251 7.51 -18.03 -19.64
N GLU A 252 8.50 -17.13 -19.52
CA GLU A 252 9.87 -17.32 -19.96
C GLU A 252 10.72 -18.09 -18.93
N CYS A 253 10.21 -18.33 -17.73
CA CYS A 253 10.89 -18.98 -16.61
C CYS A 253 10.46 -20.45 -16.47
N HIS A 254 10.96 -21.11 -15.43
CA HIS A 254 10.61 -22.49 -15.14
C HIS A 254 9.11 -22.63 -14.74
N PRO A 255 8.36 -23.61 -15.29
CA PRO A 255 6.92 -23.77 -15.05
C PRO A 255 6.52 -23.84 -13.56
N ILE A 256 7.37 -24.44 -12.72
CA ILE A 256 7.14 -24.53 -11.27
C ILE A 256 7.14 -23.14 -10.63
N GLU A 257 8.05 -22.24 -11.01
CA GLU A 257 8.12 -20.87 -10.48
C GLU A 257 6.85 -20.10 -10.82
N LYS A 258 6.36 -20.24 -12.06
CA LYS A 258 5.09 -19.65 -12.50
C LYS A 258 3.91 -20.21 -11.69
N MET A 259 3.83 -21.53 -11.50
CA MET A 259 2.74 -22.15 -10.74
C MET A 259 2.70 -21.66 -9.29
N ILE A 260 3.83 -21.63 -8.59
CA ILE A 260 3.91 -21.17 -7.21
C ILE A 260 3.50 -19.68 -7.13
N TYR A 261 3.98 -18.86 -8.08
CA TYR A 261 3.63 -17.45 -8.14
C TYR A 261 2.15 -17.22 -8.43
N SER A 262 1.55 -18.01 -9.32
CA SER A 262 0.12 -17.95 -9.66
C SER A 262 -0.76 -18.22 -8.45
N ILE A 263 -0.42 -19.21 -7.63
CA ILE A 263 -1.15 -19.51 -6.38
C ILE A 263 -1.01 -18.33 -5.39
N ALA A 264 0.19 -17.80 -5.27
CA ALA A 264 0.44 -16.70 -4.35
C ALA A 264 -0.29 -15.41 -4.78
N ILE A 265 -0.27 -15.04 -6.06
CA ILE A 265 -0.94 -13.83 -6.55
C ILE A 265 -2.46 -13.93 -6.44
N ILE A 266 -3.07 -15.08 -6.80
CA ILE A 266 -4.52 -15.24 -6.71
C ILE A 266 -4.99 -15.15 -5.25
N THR A 267 -4.23 -15.73 -4.33
CA THR A 267 -4.52 -15.65 -2.90
C THR A 267 -4.39 -14.21 -2.40
N ALA A 268 -3.37 -13.46 -2.84
CA ALA A 268 -3.20 -12.05 -2.50
C ALA A 268 -4.34 -11.17 -3.05
N ILE A 269 -4.78 -11.43 -4.29
CA ILE A 269 -5.92 -10.74 -4.90
C ILE A 269 -7.17 -10.95 -4.04
N LEU A 270 -7.53 -12.19 -3.74
CA LEU A 270 -8.72 -12.52 -2.95
C LEU A 270 -8.67 -11.93 -1.55
N THR A 271 -7.55 -12.08 -0.84
CA THR A 271 -7.42 -11.55 0.52
C THR A 271 -7.44 -10.01 0.55
N SER A 272 -6.87 -9.34 -0.45
CA SER A 272 -6.93 -7.89 -0.59
C SER A 272 -8.33 -7.41 -0.94
N ALA A 273 -9.05 -8.11 -1.84
CA ALA A 273 -10.45 -7.82 -2.14
C ALA A 273 -11.31 -7.87 -0.88
N ILE A 274 -11.22 -8.97 -0.13
CA ILE A 274 -12.05 -9.15 1.06
C ILE A 274 -11.68 -8.16 2.17
N SER A 275 -10.40 -7.87 2.36
CA SER A 275 -9.96 -6.88 3.35
C SER A 275 -10.49 -5.47 3.02
N SER A 276 -10.42 -5.07 1.76
CA SER A 276 -10.96 -3.78 1.30
C SER A 276 -12.49 -3.76 1.37
N GLY A 277 -13.16 -4.81 0.90
CA GLY A 277 -14.62 -4.93 0.96
C GLY A 277 -15.16 -4.93 2.38
N TYR A 278 -14.50 -5.63 3.29
CA TYR A 278 -14.86 -5.62 4.71
C TYR A 278 -14.72 -4.22 5.31
N GLY A 279 -13.63 -3.52 5.03
CA GLY A 279 -13.44 -2.15 5.50
C GLY A 279 -14.55 -1.18 5.09
N VAL A 280 -15.22 -1.43 3.94
CA VAL A 280 -16.41 -0.66 3.52
C VAL A 280 -17.63 -0.95 4.38
N VAL A 281 -17.85 -2.23 4.72
CA VAL A 281 -19.12 -2.67 5.33
C VAL A 281 -19.06 -2.86 6.85
N GLU A 282 -17.88 -2.93 7.47
CA GLU A 282 -17.70 -3.25 8.91
C GLU A 282 -18.45 -2.29 9.85
N ASN A 283 -18.58 -1.02 9.46
CA ASN A 283 -19.25 0.00 10.26
C ASN A 283 -20.78 -0.02 10.16
N ILE A 284 -21.35 -0.89 9.31
CA ILE A 284 -22.81 -0.99 9.10
C ILE A 284 -23.40 -1.89 10.19
N LYS A 285 -24.02 -1.28 11.20
CA LYS A 285 -24.62 -2.01 12.33
C LYS A 285 -25.91 -2.77 11.97
N ASP A 286 -26.70 -2.22 11.04
CA ASP A 286 -27.96 -2.85 10.60
C ASP A 286 -27.66 -4.06 9.70
N ARG A 287 -28.00 -5.25 10.17
CA ARG A 287 -27.73 -6.52 9.47
C ARG A 287 -28.42 -6.62 8.10
N ARG A 288 -29.60 -6.01 7.93
CA ARG A 288 -30.29 -5.99 6.63
C ARG A 288 -29.58 -5.09 5.65
N LYS A 289 -29.22 -3.89 6.07
CA LYS A 289 -28.43 -2.94 5.26
C LYS A 289 -27.06 -3.52 4.91
N TYR A 290 -26.39 -4.16 5.87
CA TYR A 290 -25.12 -4.85 5.65
C TYR A 290 -25.23 -5.84 4.49
N LYS A 291 -26.21 -6.75 4.51
CA LYS A 291 -26.41 -7.75 3.45
C LYS A 291 -26.70 -7.11 2.09
N ILE A 292 -27.58 -6.09 2.05
CA ILE A 292 -27.97 -5.42 0.81
C ILE A 292 -26.80 -4.67 0.20
N ILE A 293 -26.04 -3.92 1.00
CA ILE A 293 -24.88 -3.15 0.51
C ILE A 293 -23.77 -4.10 0.05
N THR A 294 -23.49 -5.17 0.80
CA THR A 294 -22.52 -6.19 0.39
C THR A 294 -22.93 -6.84 -0.92
N LEU A 295 -24.21 -7.20 -1.09
CA LEU A 295 -24.70 -7.77 -2.35
C LEU A 295 -24.57 -6.79 -3.51
N ALA A 296 -24.99 -5.56 -3.33
CA ALA A 296 -24.87 -4.51 -4.35
C ALA A 296 -23.40 -4.27 -4.77
N MET A 297 -22.50 -4.24 -3.79
CA MET A 297 -21.06 -4.07 -4.02
C MET A 297 -20.48 -5.25 -4.83
N CYS A 298 -20.84 -6.49 -4.49
CA CYS A 298 -20.39 -7.69 -5.21
C CYS A 298 -21.02 -7.77 -6.62
N LEU A 299 -22.29 -7.41 -6.81
CA LEU A 299 -22.89 -7.38 -8.14
C LEU A 299 -22.28 -6.31 -9.04
N ALA A 300 -21.91 -5.16 -8.48
CA ALA A 300 -21.27 -4.06 -9.22
C ALA A 300 -19.87 -4.44 -9.75
N GLU A 301 -19.19 -5.45 -9.18
CA GLU A 301 -17.90 -5.91 -9.70
C GLU A 301 -18.02 -6.52 -11.10
N ILE A 302 -19.17 -7.08 -11.47
CA ILE A 302 -19.38 -7.75 -12.78
C ILE A 302 -19.17 -6.75 -13.94
N PRO A 303 -19.90 -5.62 -14.04
CA PRO A 303 -19.64 -4.64 -15.07
C PRO A 303 -18.26 -3.97 -14.94
N ILE A 304 -17.77 -3.75 -13.74
CA ILE A 304 -16.47 -3.09 -13.50
C ILE A 304 -15.31 -3.96 -13.98
N ALA A 305 -15.39 -5.29 -13.87
CA ALA A 305 -14.36 -6.22 -14.34
C ALA A 305 -14.09 -6.11 -15.85
N TYR A 306 -15.06 -5.65 -16.65
CA TYR A 306 -14.86 -5.44 -18.08
C TYR A 306 -13.95 -4.25 -18.41
N ILE A 307 -13.78 -3.30 -17.51
CA ILE A 307 -12.83 -2.18 -17.70
C ILE A 307 -11.39 -2.71 -17.76
N GLY A 308 -11.12 -3.83 -17.09
CA GLY A 308 -9.81 -4.46 -16.98
C GLY A 308 -9.02 -3.96 -15.77
N PHE A 309 -8.25 -4.86 -15.19
CA PHE A 309 -7.46 -4.58 -13.99
C PHE A 309 -6.41 -3.48 -14.22
N GLY A 310 -5.65 -3.59 -15.33
CA GLY A 310 -4.59 -2.64 -15.64
C GLY A 310 -5.11 -1.22 -15.85
N ASN A 311 -6.22 -1.06 -16.55
CA ASN A 311 -6.85 0.25 -16.78
C ASN A 311 -7.35 0.88 -15.48
N LEU A 312 -7.98 0.08 -14.61
CA LEU A 312 -8.43 0.55 -13.30
C LEU A 312 -7.26 1.02 -12.42
N VAL A 313 -6.17 0.25 -12.38
CA VAL A 313 -4.95 0.63 -11.63
C VAL A 313 -4.33 1.90 -12.21
N GLU A 314 -4.22 2.00 -13.55
CA GLU A 314 -3.57 3.12 -14.23
C GLU A 314 -4.29 4.45 -14.01
N ILE A 315 -5.61 4.44 -13.92
CA ILE A 315 -6.43 5.64 -13.76
C ILE A 315 -6.66 5.97 -12.29
N LEU A 316 -7.10 4.98 -11.51
CA LEU A 316 -7.63 5.23 -10.18
C LEU A 316 -6.55 5.40 -9.11
N TYR A 317 -5.42 4.67 -9.19
CA TYR A 317 -4.36 4.82 -8.19
C TYR A 317 -3.65 6.17 -8.24
N PRO A 318 -3.29 6.74 -9.41
CA PRO A 318 -2.79 8.12 -9.46
C PRO A 318 -3.81 9.15 -8.97
N LEU A 319 -5.11 8.96 -9.28
CA LEU A 319 -6.18 9.83 -8.79
C LEU A 319 -6.23 9.85 -7.25
N PHE A 320 -6.27 8.67 -6.63
CA PHE A 320 -6.18 8.56 -5.17
C PHE A 320 -4.85 9.04 -4.62
N GLY A 321 -3.76 8.93 -5.40
CA GLY A 321 -2.47 9.52 -5.07
C GLY A 321 -2.56 11.02 -4.88
N VAL A 322 -3.20 11.74 -5.82
CA VAL A 322 -3.43 13.20 -5.69
C VAL A 322 -4.22 13.53 -4.43
N ILE A 323 -5.29 12.78 -4.16
CA ILE A 323 -6.11 12.99 -2.97
C ILE A 323 -5.34 12.64 -1.68
N GLY A 324 -4.55 11.56 -1.70
CA GLY A 324 -3.73 11.11 -0.57
C GLY A 324 -2.64 12.11 -0.15
N ILE A 325 -2.20 13.00 -1.05
CA ILE A 325 -1.26 14.09 -0.71
C ILE A 325 -1.81 14.95 0.43
N ILE A 326 -3.11 15.19 0.46
CA ILE A 326 -3.76 15.98 1.54
C ILE A 326 -3.49 15.34 2.91
N GLN A 327 -3.62 14.00 2.98
CA GLN A 327 -3.37 13.25 4.22
C GLN A 327 -1.91 13.36 4.66
N ILE A 328 -0.97 13.20 3.72
CA ILE A 328 0.47 13.33 4.01
C ILE A 328 0.81 14.74 4.50
N ILE A 329 0.35 15.78 3.82
CA ILE A 329 0.59 17.18 4.22
C ILE A 329 0.05 17.42 5.63
N THR A 330 -1.14 16.91 5.95
CA THR A 330 -1.76 17.07 7.27
C THR A 330 -0.91 16.42 8.37
N ILE A 331 -0.39 15.21 8.13
CA ILE A 331 0.51 14.52 9.05
C ILE A 331 1.82 15.29 9.26
N LEU A 332 2.46 15.72 8.19
CA LEU A 332 3.73 16.46 8.26
C LEU A 332 3.57 17.80 9.00
N LYS A 333 2.48 18.52 8.76
CA LYS A 333 2.15 19.74 9.52
C LYS A 333 1.98 19.44 11.00
N LYS A 334 1.30 18.34 11.36
CA LYS A 334 1.11 17.96 12.76
C LYS A 334 2.42 17.60 13.46
N VAL A 335 3.29 16.82 12.80
CA VAL A 335 4.63 16.49 13.33
C VAL A 335 5.43 17.78 13.61
N ASN A 336 5.47 18.69 12.64
CA ASN A 336 6.19 19.97 12.79
C ASN A 336 5.62 20.81 13.96
N SER A 337 4.31 20.86 14.12
CA SER A 337 3.67 21.54 15.25
C SER A 337 4.09 20.95 16.59
N ILE A 338 4.07 19.61 16.70
CA ILE A 338 4.49 18.90 17.91
C ILE A 338 5.96 19.16 18.24
N ALA A 339 6.83 19.14 17.22
CA ALA A 339 8.26 19.40 17.38
C ALA A 339 8.54 20.85 17.82
N LYS A 340 7.82 21.83 17.24
CA LYS A 340 7.93 23.25 17.60
C LYS A 340 7.50 23.50 19.03
N ASN A 341 6.39 22.89 19.48
CA ASN A 341 5.91 23.03 20.84
C ASN A 341 6.90 22.44 21.85
N ALA A 342 7.52 21.29 21.56
CA ALA A 342 8.55 20.69 22.41
C ALA A 342 9.80 21.61 22.52
N LYS A 343 10.25 22.21 21.40
CA LYS A 343 11.37 23.16 21.44
C LYS A 343 11.06 24.42 22.24
N ASN A 344 9.85 24.95 22.11
CA ASN A 344 9.42 26.16 22.85
C ASN A 344 9.35 25.86 24.37
N TRP A 345 8.81 24.70 24.75
CA TRP A 345 8.78 24.27 26.15
C TRP A 345 10.19 24.15 26.74
N TYR A 346 11.13 23.57 26.01
CA TYR A 346 12.53 23.41 26.45
C TYR A 346 13.25 24.78 26.61
N LYS A 347 12.95 25.74 25.72
CA LYS A 347 13.47 27.11 25.84
C LYS A 347 12.91 27.85 27.07
N LEU A 348 11.62 27.70 27.36
CA LEU A 348 10.97 28.30 28.54
C LEU A 348 11.51 27.67 29.83
N TYR A 349 11.71 26.35 29.85
CA TYR A 349 12.28 25.64 30.99
C TYR A 349 13.68 26.15 31.31
N ARG A 350 14.59 26.20 30.32
CA ARG A 350 15.95 26.78 30.52
C ARG A 350 15.94 28.24 30.95
N LYS A 351 15.01 29.02 30.45
CA LYS A 351 14.90 30.45 30.84
C LYS A 351 14.48 30.61 32.31
N ASN A 352 13.64 29.70 32.80
CA ASN A 352 13.22 29.70 34.21
C ASN A 352 14.31 29.16 35.15
N GLU A 353 15.07 28.14 34.78
CA GLU A 353 16.23 27.67 35.55
C GLU A 353 17.30 28.77 35.66
N GLY A 354 17.61 29.49 34.54
CA GLY A 354 18.56 30.58 34.55
C GLY A 354 18.07 31.83 35.29
N ARG A 355 16.76 31.99 35.58
CA ARG A 355 16.23 33.03 36.45
C ARG A 355 16.33 32.67 37.93
N ASN A 356 16.08 31.41 38.27
CA ASN A 356 16.18 30.93 39.67
C ASN A 356 17.63 30.94 40.16
N SER A 357 18.60 30.59 39.31
CA SER A 357 20.03 30.66 39.66
C SER A 357 20.57 32.09 39.81
N LYS A 358 19.88 33.11 39.27
CA LYS A 358 20.26 34.55 39.48
C LYS A 358 19.61 35.17 40.71
N ASN A 359 18.62 34.56 41.30
CA ASN A 359 17.96 35.07 42.49
C ASN A 359 18.52 34.40 43.81
N GLU A 360 19.44 33.45 43.66
CA GLU A 360 20.14 32.76 44.79
C GLU A 360 21.58 33.25 44.98
N THR A 361 22.01 34.24 44.18
CA THR A 361 23.28 35.02 44.36
C THR A 361 22.98 36.43 44.73
#